data_5b8389807bb5c2065bc7c832f7abb8f1
#
_entry.id   5b8389807bb5c2065bc7c832f7abb8f1
#
_cell.length_a   1.000
_cell.length_b   1.000
_cell.length_c   1.000
_cell.angle_alpha   90.00
_cell.angle_beta   90.00
_cell.angle_gamma   90.00
#
_symmetry.space_group_name_H-M   'P 1'
#
loop_
_entity.id
_entity.type
_entity.pdbx_description
1 polymer ?
#
loop_
_entity_poly.entity_id
_entity_poly.type
_entity_poly.pdbx_seq_one_letter_code
_entity_poly.pdbx_strand_id
1 'polypeptide(L)'
;SAASDVYKRQVYGEDLYKKKIEQFDAKDDNLTLVQQYIYLTKWVSKDLDDEALNNIRKVFELMKAQGYKAILRFAYNHAGLNTSGGESKQWILRHIEQLTPLLNEYIGQIVTMQVGFIGAWGEWHTSPLMNDQSAKNAIVSALLRALPAPYCVEMRYPNHKKALTLEQEGSRGRIGYANDYFTAGEHPLAPGNDFV
;
A
#
# COMPACT_ATOMS: atom_id res chain seq x y z
N SER A 1 -7.13 16.01 9.94
CA SER A 1 -6.19 16.46 8.90
C SER A 1 -6.66 15.95 7.54
N ALA A 2 -6.32 16.62 6.45
CA ALA A 2 -6.74 16.23 5.09
C ALA A 2 -6.37 14.77 4.75
N ALA A 3 -5.26 14.27 5.26
CA ALA A 3 -4.85 12.88 5.10
C ALA A 3 -5.83 11.90 5.77
N SER A 4 -6.29 12.16 6.99
CA SER A 4 -7.23 11.27 7.69
C SER A 4 -8.60 11.18 7.02
N ASP A 5 -9.01 12.20 6.28
CA ASP A 5 -10.28 12.21 5.57
C ASP A 5 -10.25 11.44 4.24
N VAL A 6 -9.10 11.35 3.60
CA VAL A 6 -8.89 10.48 2.43
C VAL A 6 -9.02 9.02 2.82
N TYR A 7 -8.50 8.62 3.98
CA TYR A 7 -8.53 7.24 4.49
C TYR A 7 -9.94 6.68 4.69
N LYS A 8 -10.86 7.47 5.18
CA LYS A 8 -12.21 7.00 5.51
C LYS A 8 -13.09 6.77 4.29
N ARG A 9 -12.67 7.20 3.11
CA ARG A 9 -13.55 7.36 1.95
C ARG A 9 -13.25 6.47 0.76
N GLN A 10 -12.11 5.78 0.75
CA GLN A 10 -11.67 4.94 -0.36
C GLN A 10 -12.50 3.68 -0.58
N VAL A 11 -13.30 3.30 0.40
CA VAL A 11 -14.19 2.12 0.31
C VAL A 11 -15.55 2.44 -0.30
N TYR A 12 -15.92 3.73 -0.42
CA TYR A 12 -17.33 4.12 -0.54
C TYR A 12 -17.75 5.00 -1.71
N GLY A 13 -16.91 5.28 -2.70
CA GLY A 13 -17.48 5.92 -3.87
C GLY A 13 -16.59 6.82 -4.70
N GLU A 14 -16.78 6.65 -5.98
CA GLU A 14 -16.20 7.43 -7.07
C GLU A 14 -16.39 8.96 -6.87
N ASP A 15 -17.58 9.39 -6.43
CA ASP A 15 -17.90 10.81 -6.27
C ASP A 15 -17.07 11.52 -5.21
N LEU A 16 -16.71 10.84 -4.13
CA LEU A 16 -15.88 11.41 -3.07
C LEU A 16 -14.42 11.54 -3.49
N TYR A 17 -13.95 10.59 -4.29
CA TYR A 17 -12.61 10.65 -4.86
C TYR A 17 -12.49 11.78 -5.87
N LYS A 18 -13.44 11.92 -6.78
CA LYS A 18 -13.53 13.04 -7.73
C LYS A 18 -13.55 14.39 -7.02
N LYS A 19 -14.41 14.58 -6.03
CA LYS A 19 -14.49 15.81 -5.27
C LYS A 19 -13.19 16.18 -4.57
N LYS A 20 -12.43 15.19 -4.09
CA LYS A 20 -11.12 15.43 -3.47
C LYS A 20 -10.08 15.86 -4.49
N ILE A 21 -10.03 15.22 -5.64
CA ILE A 21 -9.15 15.60 -6.74
C ILE A 21 -9.49 17.01 -7.23
N GLU A 22 -10.74 17.28 -7.52
CA GLU A 22 -11.22 18.61 -7.93
C GLU A 22 -10.88 19.69 -6.88
N GLN A 23 -10.95 19.35 -5.61
CA GLN A 23 -10.59 20.27 -4.53
C GLN A 23 -9.07 20.56 -4.47
N PHE A 24 -8.23 19.61 -4.87
CA PHE A 24 -6.79 19.84 -4.98
C PHE A 24 -6.45 20.60 -6.25
N ASP A 25 -7.03 20.25 -7.39
CA ASP A 25 -6.84 20.96 -8.66
C ASP A 25 -7.28 22.43 -8.58
N ALA A 26 -8.34 22.73 -7.83
CA ALA A 26 -8.80 24.10 -7.59
C ALA A 26 -7.78 24.98 -6.82
N LYS A 27 -6.71 24.39 -6.31
CA LYS A 27 -5.64 25.10 -5.58
C LYS A 27 -4.39 25.37 -6.41
N ASP A 28 -4.40 25.11 -7.71
CA ASP A 28 -3.27 25.33 -8.63
C ASP A 28 -1.98 24.58 -8.26
N ASP A 29 -2.09 23.47 -7.49
CA ASP A 29 -0.91 22.79 -6.95
C ASP A 29 -0.19 21.90 -7.97
N ASN A 30 -0.67 21.78 -9.22
CA ASN A 30 -0.10 20.94 -10.28
C ASN A 30 0.30 19.53 -9.78
N LEU A 31 -0.54 18.94 -8.93
CA LEU A 31 -0.26 17.64 -8.35
C LEU A 31 -0.28 16.55 -9.41
N THR A 32 0.78 15.78 -9.48
CA THR A 32 0.92 14.63 -10.39
C THR A 32 1.13 13.31 -9.67
N LEU A 33 1.38 13.36 -8.36
CA LEU A 33 1.66 12.20 -7.52
C LEU A 33 0.76 12.20 -6.29
N VAL A 34 0.10 11.08 -6.04
CA VAL A 34 -0.76 10.88 -4.87
C VAL A 34 -0.31 9.65 -4.08
N GLN A 35 -0.45 9.69 -2.77
CA GLN A 35 -0.34 8.50 -1.94
C GLN A 35 -1.74 7.86 -1.84
N GLN A 36 -1.90 6.69 -2.45
CA GLN A 36 -3.17 6.00 -2.56
C GLN A 36 -3.21 4.79 -1.65
N TYR A 37 -4.09 4.83 -0.66
CA TYR A 37 -4.38 3.67 0.20
C TYR A 37 -5.67 3.00 -0.25
N ILE A 38 -5.66 1.67 -0.29
CA ILE A 38 -6.82 0.83 -0.62
C ILE A 38 -7.04 -0.15 0.53
N TYR A 39 -8.20 -0.04 1.17
CA TYR A 39 -8.55 -0.88 2.31
C TYR A 39 -9.45 -2.02 1.90
N LEU A 40 -8.96 -3.25 2.09
CA LEU A 40 -9.62 -4.50 1.76
C LEU A 40 -10.38 -5.09 2.98
N THR A 41 -10.86 -4.25 3.88
CA THR A 41 -11.42 -4.66 5.18
C THR A 41 -12.55 -5.67 5.06
N LYS A 42 -13.42 -5.51 4.06
CA LYS A 42 -14.55 -6.43 3.81
C LYS A 42 -14.11 -7.82 3.34
N TRP A 43 -12.89 -7.94 2.84
CA TRP A 43 -12.38 -9.16 2.20
C TRP A 43 -11.23 -9.82 2.96
N VAL A 44 -10.98 -9.44 4.19
CA VAL A 44 -9.80 -9.88 4.98
C VAL A 44 -9.65 -11.41 5.06
N SER A 45 -10.72 -12.17 4.95
CA SER A 45 -10.75 -13.63 5.03
C SER A 45 -11.56 -14.30 3.92
N LYS A 46 -11.65 -13.68 2.76
CA LYS A 46 -12.33 -14.20 1.57
C LYS A 46 -11.71 -13.62 0.30
N ASP A 47 -11.99 -14.21 -0.85
CA ASP A 47 -11.57 -13.69 -2.15
C ASP A 47 -12.06 -12.26 -2.37
N LEU A 48 -11.26 -11.48 -3.10
CA LEU A 48 -11.74 -10.25 -3.72
C LEU A 48 -12.76 -10.62 -4.77
N ASP A 49 -13.97 -10.11 -4.61
CA ASP A 49 -15.07 -10.28 -5.55
C ASP A 49 -15.04 -9.20 -6.63
N ASP A 50 -15.99 -9.29 -7.56
CA ASP A 50 -16.12 -8.33 -8.66
C ASP A 50 -16.35 -6.90 -8.13
N GLU A 51 -17.04 -6.74 -7.00
CA GLU A 51 -17.22 -5.43 -6.36
C GLU A 51 -15.86 -4.83 -5.97
N ALA A 52 -15.00 -5.59 -5.30
CA ALA A 52 -13.68 -5.15 -4.90
C ALA A 52 -12.82 -4.76 -6.11
N LEU A 53 -12.71 -5.67 -7.08
CA LEU A 53 -11.87 -5.47 -8.25
C LEU A 53 -12.36 -4.30 -9.12
N ASN A 54 -13.67 -4.15 -9.31
CA ASN A 54 -14.24 -3.04 -10.05
C ASN A 54 -14.04 -1.70 -9.32
N ASN A 55 -14.14 -1.65 -8.00
CA ASN A 55 -13.89 -0.44 -7.23
C ASN A 55 -12.42 -0.01 -7.33
N ILE A 56 -11.49 -0.96 -7.27
CA ILE A 56 -10.07 -0.68 -7.45
C ILE A 56 -9.80 -0.19 -8.89
N ARG A 57 -10.40 -0.82 -9.89
CA ARG A 57 -10.31 -0.38 -11.29
C ARG A 57 -10.76 1.06 -11.45
N LYS A 58 -11.89 1.44 -10.87
CA LYS A 58 -12.39 2.83 -10.91
C LYS A 58 -11.41 3.83 -10.34
N VAL A 59 -10.72 3.49 -9.24
CA VAL A 59 -9.67 4.34 -8.67
C VAL A 59 -8.54 4.55 -9.68
N PHE A 60 -8.06 3.49 -10.32
CA PHE A 60 -7.00 3.61 -11.33
C PHE A 60 -7.46 4.39 -12.58
N GLU A 61 -8.69 4.18 -13.04
CA GLU A 61 -9.25 4.93 -14.17
C GLU A 61 -9.35 6.44 -13.85
N LEU A 62 -9.77 6.79 -12.64
CA LEU A 62 -9.80 8.18 -12.20
C LEU A 62 -8.41 8.79 -12.14
N MET A 63 -7.43 8.08 -11.58
CA MET A 63 -6.03 8.55 -11.57
C MET A 63 -5.51 8.77 -12.99
N LYS A 64 -5.80 7.82 -13.90
CA LYS A 64 -5.41 7.92 -15.30
C LYS A 64 -6.05 9.12 -16.00
N ALA A 65 -7.35 9.33 -15.80
CA ALA A 65 -8.10 10.44 -16.39
C ALA A 65 -7.58 11.81 -15.93
N GLN A 66 -7.09 11.91 -14.69
CA GLN A 66 -6.54 13.14 -14.11
C GLN A 66 -5.02 13.29 -14.31
N GLY A 67 -4.35 12.32 -14.93
CA GLY A 67 -2.90 12.36 -15.11
C GLY A 67 -2.10 12.07 -13.84
N TYR A 68 -2.73 11.50 -12.80
CA TYR A 68 -2.06 11.16 -11.56
C TYR A 68 -1.32 9.83 -11.62
N LYS A 69 -0.24 9.75 -10.86
CA LYS A 69 0.47 8.53 -10.50
C LYS A 69 0.42 8.33 -8.99
N ALA A 70 0.54 7.10 -8.54
CA ALA A 70 0.39 6.76 -7.14
C ALA A 70 1.61 6.07 -6.54
N ILE A 71 1.86 6.40 -5.27
CA ILE A 71 2.51 5.52 -4.31
C ILE A 71 1.37 4.70 -3.69
N LEU A 72 1.31 3.42 -3.97
CA LEU A 72 0.17 2.56 -3.66
C LEU A 72 0.41 1.75 -2.39
N ARG A 73 -0.62 1.63 -1.53
CA ARG A 73 -0.59 0.74 -0.35
C ARG A 73 -1.94 0.05 -0.18
N PHE A 74 -1.92 -1.28 -0.01
CA PHE A 74 -3.09 -2.04 0.42
C PHE A 74 -3.01 -2.33 1.91
N ALA A 75 -4.16 -2.37 2.58
CA ALA A 75 -4.28 -2.71 4.00
C ALA A 75 -5.67 -3.24 4.33
N TYR A 76 -5.84 -3.79 5.53
CA TYR A 76 -7.12 -4.33 6.01
C TYR A 76 -7.74 -3.51 7.15
N ASN A 77 -6.97 -2.66 7.81
CA ASN A 77 -7.45 -1.85 8.92
C ASN A 77 -7.12 -0.38 8.72
N HIS A 78 -8.15 0.46 8.79
CA HIS A 78 -8.05 1.91 8.68
C HIS A 78 -8.56 2.67 9.91
N ALA A 79 -9.30 2.01 10.79
CA ALA A 79 -10.11 2.67 11.81
C ALA A 79 -9.63 2.42 13.24
N GLY A 80 -8.73 1.50 13.43
CA GLY A 80 -8.30 1.10 14.76
C GLY A 80 -6.93 1.63 15.11
N LEU A 81 -6.83 2.37 16.19
CA LEU A 81 -5.54 2.64 16.78
C LEU A 81 -4.90 1.30 17.20
N ASN A 82 -3.74 0.99 16.64
CA ASN A 82 -2.91 -0.11 17.05
C ASN A 82 -3.58 -1.50 17.06
N THR A 83 -4.42 -1.80 16.07
CA THR A 83 -4.99 -3.14 15.89
C THR A 83 -4.68 -3.69 14.52
N SER A 84 -4.50 -5.02 14.42
CA SER A 84 -4.46 -5.68 13.12
C SER A 84 -5.87 -5.74 12.51
N GLY A 85 -5.95 -5.92 11.19
CA GLY A 85 -7.21 -6.14 10.48
C GLY A 85 -7.70 -7.59 10.53
N GLY A 86 -7.00 -8.47 11.26
CA GLY A 86 -7.27 -9.92 11.23
C GLY A 86 -6.69 -10.63 10.01
N GLU A 87 -5.75 -9.99 9.35
CA GLU A 87 -5.10 -10.52 8.14
C GLU A 87 -4.30 -11.79 8.42
N SER A 88 -4.23 -12.66 7.42
CA SER A 88 -3.42 -13.88 7.44
C SER A 88 -2.53 -13.98 6.20
N LYS A 89 -1.42 -14.70 6.32
CA LYS A 89 -0.50 -15.00 5.19
C LYS A 89 -1.26 -15.53 3.98
N GLN A 90 -2.16 -16.51 4.19
CA GLN A 90 -2.90 -17.17 3.13
C GLN A 90 -3.73 -16.16 2.32
N TRP A 91 -4.51 -15.32 3.00
CA TRP A 91 -5.38 -14.36 2.33
C TRP A 91 -4.61 -13.21 1.70
N ILE A 92 -3.53 -12.75 2.32
CA ILE A 92 -2.67 -11.74 1.72
C ILE A 92 -2.09 -12.24 0.39
N LEU A 93 -1.53 -13.46 0.37
CA LEU A 93 -0.98 -14.05 -0.86
C LEU A 93 -2.06 -14.24 -1.93
N ARG A 94 -3.26 -14.68 -1.54
CA ARG A 94 -4.40 -14.81 -2.45
C ARG A 94 -4.82 -13.47 -3.04
N HIS A 95 -4.90 -12.42 -2.24
CA HIS A 95 -5.24 -11.08 -2.71
C HIS A 95 -4.18 -10.50 -3.65
N ILE A 96 -2.90 -10.69 -3.36
CA ILE A 96 -1.81 -10.30 -4.26
C ILE A 96 -1.96 -11.00 -5.62
N GLU A 97 -2.27 -12.30 -5.62
CA GLU A 97 -2.53 -13.05 -6.86
C GLU A 97 -3.70 -12.43 -7.64
N GLN A 98 -4.84 -12.16 -6.98
CA GLN A 98 -6.01 -11.58 -7.61
C GLN A 98 -5.79 -10.13 -8.11
N LEU A 99 -4.95 -9.36 -7.42
CA LEU A 99 -4.62 -7.98 -7.78
C LEU A 99 -3.59 -7.90 -8.92
N THR A 100 -2.77 -8.91 -9.11
CA THR A 100 -1.65 -8.88 -10.07
C THR A 100 -2.07 -8.49 -11.49
N PRO A 101 -3.13 -9.04 -12.09
CA PRO A 101 -3.55 -8.61 -13.43
C PRO A 101 -3.92 -7.13 -13.48
N LEU A 102 -4.62 -6.63 -12.48
CA LEU A 102 -5.06 -5.25 -12.40
C LEU A 102 -3.89 -4.28 -12.20
N LEU A 103 -2.93 -4.65 -11.34
CA LEU A 103 -1.70 -3.86 -11.14
C LEU A 103 -0.90 -3.75 -12.44
N ASN A 104 -0.80 -4.82 -13.21
CA ASN A 104 -0.09 -4.81 -14.49
C ASN A 104 -0.83 -4.01 -15.56
N GLU A 105 -2.16 -4.08 -15.62
CA GLU A 105 -2.98 -3.29 -16.53
C GLU A 105 -2.79 -1.78 -16.29
N TYR A 106 -2.69 -1.35 -15.03
CA TYR A 106 -2.53 0.06 -14.64
C TYR A 106 -1.12 0.41 -14.19
N ILE A 107 -0.12 -0.33 -14.62
CA ILE A 107 1.26 -0.12 -14.16
C ILE A 107 1.77 1.30 -14.44
N GLY A 108 1.28 1.94 -15.49
CA GLY A 108 1.61 3.32 -15.83
C GLY A 108 1.16 4.37 -14.80
N GLN A 109 0.18 4.03 -13.95
CA GLN A 109 -0.31 4.87 -12.84
C GLN A 109 0.43 4.59 -11.52
N ILE A 110 1.29 3.59 -11.46
CA ILE A 110 2.01 3.19 -10.24
C ILE A 110 3.46 3.65 -10.33
N VAL A 111 3.90 4.50 -9.41
CA VAL A 111 5.31 4.88 -9.27
C VAL A 111 6.04 3.82 -8.48
N THR A 112 5.48 3.47 -7.33
CA THR A 112 5.98 2.44 -6.43
C THR A 112 4.84 1.91 -5.59
N MET A 113 5.06 0.79 -4.92
CA MET A 113 4.09 0.20 -4.03
C MET A 113 4.73 -0.04 -2.67
N GLN A 114 4.14 0.52 -1.62
CA GLN A 114 4.53 0.16 -0.27
C GLN A 114 4.07 -1.26 0.02
N VAL A 115 4.89 -2.04 0.72
CA VAL A 115 4.60 -3.47 0.93
C VAL A 115 3.24 -3.70 1.60
N GLY A 116 2.82 -2.85 2.53
CA GLY A 116 1.46 -2.84 3.03
C GLY A 116 0.99 -4.15 3.65
N PHE A 117 -0.32 -4.40 3.58
CA PHE A 117 -1.07 -5.59 4.00
C PHE A 117 -0.98 -5.93 5.48
N ILE A 118 0.19 -5.89 6.11
CA ILE A 118 0.43 -6.36 7.47
C ILE A 118 0.20 -5.23 8.47
N GLY A 119 -0.67 -5.47 9.44
CA GLY A 119 -0.85 -4.65 10.62
C GLY A 119 -1.70 -3.41 10.43
N ALA A 120 -1.70 -2.54 11.43
CA ALA A 120 -2.44 -1.30 11.40
C ALA A 120 -2.00 -0.45 10.20
N TRP A 121 -2.96 -0.02 9.38
CA TRP A 121 -2.76 0.75 8.14
C TRP A 121 -1.81 0.08 7.12
N GLY A 122 -1.46 -1.20 7.30
CA GLY A 122 -0.43 -1.86 6.49
C GLY A 122 0.99 -1.38 6.79
N GLU A 123 1.27 -0.90 7.98
CA GLU A 123 2.54 -0.28 8.36
C GLU A 123 3.55 -1.22 9.02
N TRP A 124 3.28 -2.52 9.03
CA TRP A 124 4.17 -3.53 9.57
C TRP A 124 4.42 -3.38 11.07
N HIS A 125 3.35 -3.16 11.83
CA HIS A 125 3.31 -3.24 13.28
C HIS A 125 1.95 -3.72 13.76
N THR A 126 1.85 -4.10 15.03
CA THR A 126 0.59 -4.46 15.69
C THR A 126 -0.17 -5.57 14.95
N SER A 127 0.55 -6.62 14.54
CA SER A 127 0.01 -7.80 13.88
C SER A 127 0.75 -9.05 14.35
N PRO A 128 0.05 -10.20 14.53
CA PRO A 128 0.70 -11.48 14.79
C PRO A 128 1.71 -11.88 13.71
N LEU A 129 1.50 -11.46 12.46
CA LEU A 129 2.40 -11.74 11.35
C LEU A 129 3.78 -11.08 11.49
N MET A 130 3.92 -10.08 12.38
CA MET A 130 5.23 -9.48 12.65
C MET A 130 6.22 -10.47 13.28
N ASN A 131 5.72 -11.52 13.94
CA ASN A 131 6.53 -12.61 14.51
C ASN A 131 6.72 -13.78 13.52
N ASP A 132 6.11 -13.71 12.34
CA ASP A 132 6.21 -14.76 11.30
C ASP A 132 7.10 -14.28 10.15
N GLN A 133 8.42 -14.57 10.28
CA GLN A 133 9.39 -14.20 9.25
C GLN A 133 9.11 -14.90 7.91
N SER A 134 8.62 -16.15 7.94
CA SER A 134 8.25 -16.89 6.73
C SER A 134 7.10 -16.22 5.98
N ALA A 135 6.09 -15.72 6.70
CA ALA A 135 5.00 -14.96 6.09
C ALA A 135 5.51 -13.65 5.46
N LYS A 136 6.34 -12.90 6.19
CA LYS A 136 6.94 -11.66 5.68
C LYS A 136 7.75 -11.88 4.40
N ASN A 137 8.59 -12.92 4.38
CA ASN A 137 9.37 -13.30 3.20
C ASN A 137 8.48 -13.63 1.99
N ALA A 138 7.45 -14.45 2.20
CA ALA A 138 6.54 -14.87 1.14
C ALA A 138 5.73 -13.68 0.57
N ILE A 139 5.25 -12.79 1.43
CA ILE A 139 4.45 -11.62 1.02
C ILE A 139 5.30 -10.66 0.18
N VAL A 140 6.51 -10.31 0.63
CA VAL A 140 7.39 -9.44 -0.14
C VAL A 140 7.81 -10.07 -1.46
N SER A 141 8.14 -11.37 -1.46
CA SER A 141 8.45 -12.09 -2.69
C SER A 141 7.27 -12.09 -3.67
N ALA A 142 6.04 -12.28 -3.18
CA ALA A 142 4.83 -12.22 -4.01
C ALA A 142 4.61 -10.83 -4.64
N LEU A 143 4.83 -9.76 -3.88
CA LEU A 143 4.73 -8.39 -4.41
C LEU A 143 5.79 -8.10 -5.48
N LEU A 144 7.03 -8.57 -5.28
CA LEU A 144 8.10 -8.42 -6.27
C LEU A 144 7.84 -9.23 -7.55
N ARG A 145 7.06 -10.33 -7.47
CA ARG A 145 6.57 -11.04 -8.66
C ARG A 145 5.40 -10.33 -9.33
N ALA A 146 4.49 -9.76 -8.53
CA ALA A 146 3.30 -9.06 -9.02
C ALA A 146 3.65 -7.82 -9.84
N LEU A 147 4.69 -7.08 -9.45
CA LEU A 147 5.17 -5.92 -10.17
C LEU A 147 6.32 -6.31 -11.12
N PRO A 148 6.24 -5.98 -12.41
CA PRO A 148 7.33 -6.23 -13.35
C PRO A 148 8.55 -5.36 -13.02
N ALA A 149 9.76 -5.86 -13.30
CA ALA A 149 10.95 -5.01 -13.24
C ALA A 149 10.84 -3.87 -14.29
N PRO A 150 11.29 -2.65 -13.99
CA PRO A 150 12.10 -2.25 -12.84
C PRO A 150 11.30 -1.69 -11.64
N TYR A 151 9.99 -1.89 -11.58
CA TYR A 151 9.16 -1.34 -10.50
C TYR A 151 9.62 -1.86 -9.14
N CYS A 152 9.60 -0.96 -8.15
CA CYS A 152 10.07 -1.18 -6.80
C CYS A 152 8.90 -1.31 -5.82
N VAL A 153 9.19 -1.94 -4.68
CA VAL A 153 8.36 -1.85 -3.48
C VAL A 153 9.11 -1.07 -2.40
N GLU A 154 8.39 -0.51 -1.46
CA GLU A 154 8.97 0.27 -0.36
C GLU A 154 8.61 -0.35 0.98
N MET A 155 9.60 -0.42 1.86
CA MET A 155 9.45 -0.81 3.27
C MET A 155 9.74 0.37 4.18
N ARG A 156 9.02 0.41 5.31
CA ARG A 156 9.21 1.49 6.28
C ARG A 156 10.51 1.34 7.07
N TYR A 157 10.86 0.12 7.50
CA TYR A 157 11.96 -0.14 8.42
C TYR A 157 13.10 -0.92 7.79
N PRO A 158 14.35 -0.40 7.84
CA PRO A 158 15.52 -1.09 7.29
C PRO A 158 15.79 -2.46 7.89
N ASN A 159 15.56 -2.64 9.20
CA ASN A 159 15.72 -3.93 9.87
C ASN A 159 14.77 -5.00 9.32
N HIS A 160 13.55 -4.64 8.91
CA HIS A 160 12.63 -5.56 8.27
C HIS A 160 13.18 -6.02 6.90
N LYS A 161 13.74 -5.10 6.10
CA LYS A 161 14.38 -5.45 4.83
C LYS A 161 15.60 -6.36 5.04
N LYS A 162 16.45 -6.07 6.05
CA LYS A 162 17.62 -6.90 6.36
C LYS A 162 17.26 -8.34 6.70
N ALA A 163 16.15 -8.54 7.41
CA ALA A 163 15.67 -9.86 7.86
C ALA A 163 15.03 -10.70 6.74
N LEU A 164 14.75 -10.14 5.57
CA LEU A 164 14.08 -10.87 4.49
C LEU A 164 14.97 -11.93 3.86
N THR A 165 14.38 -13.07 3.56
CA THR A 165 14.89 -14.05 2.59
C THR A 165 13.94 -14.05 1.40
N LEU A 166 14.44 -13.66 0.22
CA LEU A 166 13.64 -13.49 -0.98
C LEU A 166 13.79 -14.71 -1.89
N GLU A 167 12.68 -15.09 -2.55
CA GLU A 167 12.68 -16.21 -3.49
C GLU A 167 13.43 -15.87 -4.78
N GLN A 168 13.42 -14.61 -5.21
CA GLN A 168 14.09 -14.15 -6.42
C GLN A 168 15.49 -13.62 -6.08
N GLU A 169 16.51 -14.27 -6.57
CA GLU A 169 17.87 -13.76 -6.47
C GLU A 169 18.01 -12.39 -7.14
N GLY A 170 18.72 -11.47 -6.49
CA GLY A 170 18.94 -10.11 -6.99
C GLY A 170 17.76 -9.15 -6.82
N SER A 171 16.59 -9.62 -6.41
CA SER A 171 15.39 -8.77 -6.27
C SER A 171 15.45 -7.79 -5.10
N ARG A 172 16.36 -7.95 -4.15
CA ARG A 172 16.56 -7.05 -3.00
C ARG A 172 16.81 -5.60 -3.39
N GLY A 173 17.45 -5.36 -4.54
CA GLY A 173 17.67 -4.03 -5.12
C GLY A 173 16.37 -3.30 -5.50
N ARG A 174 15.26 -4.03 -5.65
CA ARG A 174 13.93 -3.48 -5.93
C ARG A 174 13.13 -3.13 -4.67
N ILE A 175 13.76 -3.15 -3.49
CA ILE A 175 13.13 -2.77 -2.22
C ILE A 175 13.74 -1.44 -1.78
N GLY A 176 12.96 -0.37 -1.87
CA GLY A 176 13.27 0.96 -1.35
C GLY A 176 12.78 1.14 0.08
N TYR A 177 12.82 2.38 0.54
CA TYR A 177 12.33 2.77 1.86
C TYR A 177 11.29 3.89 1.73
N ALA A 178 10.25 3.82 2.57
CA ALA A 178 9.27 4.88 2.76
C ALA A 178 9.32 5.36 4.22
N ASN A 179 9.51 6.66 4.41
CA ASN A 179 9.48 7.28 5.74
C ASN A 179 8.26 8.18 5.88
N ASP A 180 7.30 7.76 6.70
CA ASP A 180 6.07 8.53 6.96
C ASP A 180 6.34 9.80 7.81
N TYR A 181 7.52 9.91 8.39
CA TYR A 181 7.95 11.05 9.23
C TYR A 181 9.01 11.92 8.56
N PHE A 182 9.20 11.79 7.28
CA PHE A 182 10.10 12.68 6.54
C PHE A 182 9.68 14.14 6.77
N THR A 183 10.58 14.95 7.27
CA THR A 183 10.36 16.35 7.69
C THR A 183 9.64 16.58 9.04
N ALA A 184 9.15 15.54 9.71
CA ALA A 184 8.44 15.72 10.98
C ALA A 184 9.36 15.93 12.20
N GLY A 185 10.68 15.98 12.00
CA GLY A 185 11.65 16.15 13.07
C GLY A 185 11.77 14.95 14.00
N GLU A 186 12.18 15.17 15.21
CA GLU A 186 12.32 14.14 16.24
C GLU A 186 10.94 13.72 16.79
N HIS A 187 10.27 12.81 16.10
CA HIS A 187 9.06 12.21 16.66
C HIS A 187 9.45 11.07 17.59
N PRO A 188 8.94 11.03 18.83
CA PRO A 188 9.32 9.99 19.80
C PRO A 188 8.96 8.56 19.39
N LEU A 189 8.05 8.40 18.42
CA LEU A 189 7.66 7.11 17.84
C LEU A 189 8.22 6.90 16.42
N ALA A 190 8.93 7.88 15.88
CA ALA A 190 9.73 7.74 14.69
C ALA A 190 11.19 7.72 15.12
N PRO A 191 11.73 6.56 15.44
CA PRO A 191 13.14 6.51 15.80
C PRO A 191 13.93 6.95 14.59
N GLY A 192 14.63 8.07 14.71
CA GLY A 192 15.61 8.52 13.73
C GLY A 192 16.66 7.46 13.43
N ASN A 193 16.66 6.42 14.23
CA ASN A 193 17.49 5.23 14.14
C ASN A 193 16.99 4.17 13.12
N ASP A 194 15.80 4.32 12.57
CA ASP A 194 15.28 3.35 11.58
C ASP A 194 16.04 3.40 10.25
N PHE A 195 16.79 4.47 10.02
CA PHE A 195 17.55 4.71 8.80
C PHE A 195 19.07 4.79 9.01
N VAL A 196 19.57 4.50 10.20
CA VAL A 196 21.00 4.47 10.54
C VAL A 196 21.55 3.06 10.56
#